data_ed1a12f3c3331bb46dd119548b0e2ae1
#
_entry.id   ed1a12f3c3331bb46dd119548b0e2ae1
#
_cell.length_a   1.000
_cell.length_b   1.000
_cell.length_c   1.000
_cell.angle_alpha   90.00
_cell.angle_beta   90.00
_cell.angle_gamma   90.00
#
_symmetry.space_group_name_H-M   'P 1'
#
loop_
_entity.id
_entity.type
_entity.pdbx_description
1 polymer ?
#
loop_
_entity_poly.entity_id
_entity_poly.type
_entity_poly.pdbx_seq_one_letter_code
_entity_poly.pdbx_strand_id
1 'polypeptide(L)'
;MIFQLKKYLLLILVLLGNYDGRAAGEVRFREGVAAYEAGRYEPAAQAFRSSLSEKVAAGTLLNLGLAEWRSGRTGEAMVAWEQSAWLNPFNPDARGNLLYARETLQVNPLDLTWCEQASTWLPAGCWTWITGGSLWLAVALVTLPGFFRVRKRAWHQTLAALAAGIFLLSLPPNLGVFTRTGIAIVTEKNTSLRLTPTTSAETVGSLSVGEPLRRLRARGDYYFVHTQSGNGWVGRRQVKFICPK
;
A
#
# COMPACT_ATOMS: atom_id res chain seq x y z
N MET A 1 16.30 -42.11 6.09
CA MET A 1 15.79 -41.55 7.35
C MET A 1 16.43 -40.19 7.70
N ILE A 2 17.73 -40.04 7.62
CA ILE A 2 18.48 -38.80 7.96
C ILE A 2 18.08 -37.57 7.04
N PHE A 3 17.78 -37.84 5.78
CA PHE A 3 17.43 -36.78 4.82
C PHE A 3 16.03 -36.14 5.07
N GLN A 4 15.11 -36.91 5.61
CA GLN A 4 13.79 -36.39 6.00
C GLN A 4 13.90 -35.58 7.30
N LEU A 5 14.74 -36.01 8.25
CA LEU A 5 14.95 -35.28 9.50
C LEU A 5 15.50 -33.86 9.25
N LYS A 6 16.44 -33.71 8.29
CA LYS A 6 17.00 -32.41 7.90
C LYS A 6 15.94 -31.47 7.32
N LYS A 7 14.96 -31.97 6.52
CA LYS A 7 13.86 -31.15 5.97
C LYS A 7 12.93 -30.65 7.07
N TYR A 8 12.59 -31.49 8.04
CA TYR A 8 11.75 -31.08 9.18
C TYR A 8 12.49 -30.10 10.11
N LEU A 9 13.79 -30.30 10.32
CA LEU A 9 14.60 -29.38 11.11
C LEU A 9 14.70 -28.01 10.47
N LEU A 10 14.85 -27.94 9.13
CA LEU A 10 14.86 -26.69 8.39
C LEU A 10 13.50 -25.98 8.44
N LEU A 11 12.41 -26.75 8.35
CA LEU A 11 11.04 -26.22 8.46
C LEU A 11 10.76 -25.65 9.85
N ILE A 12 11.23 -26.33 10.91
CA ILE A 12 11.12 -25.89 12.31
C ILE A 12 11.95 -24.63 12.53
N LEU A 13 13.18 -24.55 11.98
CA LEU A 13 14.05 -23.38 12.08
C LEU A 13 13.43 -22.15 11.39
N VAL A 14 12.80 -22.34 10.23
CA VAL A 14 12.06 -21.27 9.51
C VAL A 14 10.85 -20.82 10.30
N LEU A 15 10.12 -21.73 10.94
CA LEU A 15 8.97 -21.41 11.78
C LEU A 15 9.38 -20.69 13.07
N LEU A 16 10.49 -21.07 13.71
CA LEU A 16 11.01 -20.43 14.92
C LEU A 16 11.58 -19.04 14.63
N GLY A 17 12.29 -18.86 13.51
CA GLY A 17 12.85 -17.56 13.12
C GLY A 17 11.78 -16.49 12.83
N ASN A 18 10.56 -16.89 12.41
CA ASN A 18 9.43 -15.98 12.25
C ASN A 18 8.72 -15.61 13.56
N TYR A 19 8.98 -16.32 14.66
CA TYR A 19 8.33 -16.09 15.96
C TYR A 19 9.00 -14.96 16.72
N ASP A 20 10.33 -14.88 16.70
CA ASP A 20 11.09 -13.85 17.40
C ASP A 20 10.84 -12.44 16.85
N GLY A 21 10.75 -12.28 15.53
CA GLY A 21 10.47 -11.00 14.90
C GLY A 21 9.07 -10.45 15.25
N ARG A 22 8.07 -11.33 15.39
CA ARG A 22 6.71 -10.91 15.79
C ARG A 22 6.64 -10.36 17.21
N ALA A 23 7.39 -10.96 18.13
CA ALA A 23 7.46 -10.51 19.52
C ALA A 23 8.15 -9.15 19.63
N ALA A 24 9.24 -8.94 18.90
CA ALA A 24 9.97 -7.67 18.89
C ALA A 24 9.12 -6.52 18.32
N GLY A 25 8.41 -6.75 17.22
CA GLY A 25 7.51 -5.77 16.63
C GLY A 25 6.38 -5.34 17.56
N GLU A 26 5.79 -6.29 18.30
CA GLU A 26 4.73 -6.04 19.27
C GLU A 26 5.24 -5.22 20.48
N VAL A 27 6.44 -5.51 21.00
CA VAL A 27 7.06 -4.72 22.07
C VAL A 27 7.24 -3.28 21.63
N ARG A 28 7.82 -3.05 20.43
CA ARG A 28 8.00 -1.70 19.86
C ARG A 28 6.68 -0.96 19.65
N PHE A 29 5.65 -1.68 19.22
CA PHE A 29 4.31 -1.09 19.10
C PHE A 29 3.79 -0.58 20.44
N ARG A 30 3.90 -1.38 21.51
CA ARG A 30 3.47 -0.98 22.87
C ARG A 30 4.29 0.17 23.42
N GLU A 31 5.60 0.20 23.20
CA GLU A 31 6.47 1.34 23.50
C GLU A 31 5.98 2.62 22.79
N GLY A 32 5.59 2.50 21.53
CA GLY A 32 5.02 3.60 20.75
C GLY A 32 3.71 4.13 21.33
N VAL A 33 2.80 3.24 21.74
CA VAL A 33 1.53 3.61 22.39
C VAL A 33 1.80 4.32 23.71
N ALA A 34 2.64 3.77 24.57
CA ALA A 34 2.99 4.38 25.86
C ALA A 34 3.66 5.75 25.70
N ALA A 35 4.53 5.91 24.70
CA ALA A 35 5.14 7.19 24.38
C ALA A 35 4.11 8.21 23.89
N TYR A 36 3.16 7.78 23.05
CA TYR A 36 2.10 8.64 22.54
C TYR A 36 1.17 9.13 23.65
N GLU A 37 0.73 8.23 24.54
CA GLU A 37 -0.08 8.56 25.70
C GLU A 37 0.62 9.53 26.68
N ALA A 38 1.96 9.43 26.79
CA ALA A 38 2.77 10.35 27.55
C ALA A 38 3.03 11.71 26.85
N GLY A 39 2.42 11.97 25.68
CA GLY A 39 2.62 13.19 24.87
C GLY A 39 3.96 13.26 24.15
N ARG A 40 4.76 12.20 24.17
CA ARG A 40 6.08 12.13 23.53
C ARG A 40 5.95 11.63 22.09
N TYR A 41 5.45 12.48 21.21
CA TYR A 41 5.04 12.10 19.85
C TYR A 41 6.19 11.68 18.94
N GLU A 42 7.35 12.34 19.03
CA GLU A 42 8.54 11.97 18.24
C GLU A 42 9.09 10.57 18.61
N PRO A 43 9.34 10.25 19.91
CA PRO A 43 9.66 8.88 20.33
C PRO A 43 8.60 7.86 19.94
N ALA A 44 7.31 8.21 20.03
CA ALA A 44 6.21 7.32 19.61
C ALA A 44 6.33 6.99 18.10
N ALA A 45 6.53 7.99 17.24
CA ALA A 45 6.71 7.79 15.82
C ALA A 45 7.92 6.91 15.50
N GLN A 46 9.04 7.07 16.20
CA GLN A 46 10.23 6.23 16.04
C GLN A 46 9.95 4.78 16.44
N ALA A 47 9.26 4.55 17.56
CA ALA A 47 8.87 3.21 18.02
C ALA A 47 7.93 2.53 17.01
N PHE A 48 6.91 3.25 16.49
CA PHE A 48 6.02 2.71 15.45
C PHE A 48 6.78 2.39 14.15
N ARG A 49 7.71 3.24 13.68
CA ARG A 49 8.56 2.93 12.51
C ARG A 49 9.41 1.69 12.75
N SER A 50 9.97 1.53 13.96
CA SER A 50 10.73 0.32 14.32
C SER A 50 9.85 -0.94 14.35
N SER A 51 8.60 -0.83 14.82
CA SER A 51 7.62 -1.92 14.74
C SER A 51 7.30 -2.30 13.29
N LEU A 52 7.16 -1.31 12.40
CA LEU A 52 6.87 -1.51 10.98
C LEU A 52 8.03 -2.15 10.21
N SER A 53 9.28 -2.00 10.66
CA SER A 53 10.42 -2.67 10.04
C SER A 53 10.40 -4.18 10.24
N GLU A 54 9.76 -4.67 11.31
CA GLU A 54 9.56 -6.10 11.56
C GLU A 54 8.34 -6.63 10.81
N LYS A 55 7.23 -5.88 10.88
CA LYS A 55 5.98 -6.23 10.21
C LYS A 55 5.15 -5.00 9.87
N VAL A 56 4.84 -4.85 8.59
CA VAL A 56 3.91 -3.81 8.13
C VAL A 56 2.48 -4.18 8.53
N ALA A 57 1.83 -3.31 9.32
CA ALA A 57 0.47 -3.50 9.81
C ALA A 57 -0.34 -2.21 9.72
N ALA A 58 -1.60 -2.31 9.28
CA ALA A 58 -2.47 -1.15 9.09
C ALA A 58 -2.69 -0.35 10.39
N GLY A 59 -2.87 -1.03 11.54
CA GLY A 59 -3.03 -0.38 12.84
C GLY A 59 -1.77 0.38 13.29
N THR A 60 -0.58 -0.18 13.05
CA THR A 60 0.68 0.50 13.37
C THR A 60 0.88 1.73 12.49
N LEU A 61 0.53 1.65 11.19
CA LEU A 61 0.56 2.80 10.28
C LEU A 61 -0.43 3.89 10.70
N LEU A 62 -1.62 3.51 11.16
CA LEU A 62 -2.60 4.46 11.69
C LEU A 62 -2.03 5.25 12.88
N ASN A 63 -1.46 4.54 13.88
CA ASN A 63 -0.85 5.16 15.06
C ASN A 63 0.41 5.97 14.72
N LEU A 64 1.21 5.50 13.76
CA LEU A 64 2.32 6.30 13.23
C LEU A 64 1.81 7.63 12.68
N GLY A 65 0.75 7.60 11.86
CA GLY A 65 0.16 8.83 11.32
C GLY A 65 -0.32 9.79 12.40
N LEU A 66 -0.93 9.28 13.49
CA LEU A 66 -1.34 10.11 14.63
C LEU A 66 -0.12 10.77 15.32
N ALA A 67 0.95 10.00 15.56
CA ALA A 67 2.18 10.51 16.18
C ALA A 67 2.89 11.56 15.29
N GLU A 68 2.95 11.32 13.97
CA GLU A 68 3.50 12.25 12.99
C GLU A 68 2.69 13.57 12.92
N TRP A 69 1.36 13.46 12.91
CA TRP A 69 0.49 14.64 12.91
C TRP A 69 0.69 15.50 14.15
N ARG A 70 0.70 14.87 15.33
CA ARG A 70 0.92 15.55 16.61
C ARG A 70 2.33 16.17 16.72
N SER A 71 3.32 15.62 16.04
CA SER A 71 4.68 16.18 15.96
C SER A 71 4.86 17.24 14.86
N GLY A 72 3.79 17.60 14.12
CA GLY A 72 3.81 18.62 13.07
C GLY A 72 4.32 18.14 11.72
N ARG A 73 4.61 16.84 11.56
CA ARG A 73 5.02 16.23 10.28
C ARG A 73 3.80 15.76 9.48
N THR A 74 3.01 16.73 9.04
CA THR A 74 1.68 16.49 8.42
C THR A 74 1.74 15.65 7.15
N GLY A 75 2.74 15.85 6.28
CA GLY A 75 2.91 15.06 5.07
C GLY A 75 3.23 13.58 5.36
N GLU A 76 4.08 13.32 6.37
CA GLU A 76 4.40 11.96 6.82
C GLU A 76 3.16 11.27 7.42
N ALA A 77 2.34 12.01 8.18
CA ALA A 77 1.09 11.52 8.72
C ALA A 77 0.13 11.07 7.62
N MET A 78 -0.05 11.89 6.58
CA MET A 78 -0.91 11.54 5.45
C MET A 78 -0.42 10.32 4.70
N VAL A 79 0.89 10.18 4.49
CA VAL A 79 1.48 8.95 3.90
C VAL A 79 1.16 7.73 4.74
N ALA A 80 1.34 7.80 6.06
CA ALA A 80 1.07 6.68 6.97
C ALA A 80 -0.41 6.29 6.96
N TRP A 81 -1.34 7.23 6.94
CA TRP A 81 -2.78 6.96 6.84
C TRP A 81 -3.20 6.41 5.48
N GLU A 82 -2.63 6.89 4.37
CA GLU A 82 -2.85 6.30 3.04
C GLU A 82 -2.35 4.85 2.97
N GLN A 83 -1.17 4.57 3.54
CA GLN A 83 -0.65 3.21 3.64
C GLN A 83 -1.50 2.32 4.54
N SER A 84 -2.04 2.86 5.64
CA SER A 84 -3.01 2.16 6.49
C SER A 84 -4.28 1.80 5.71
N ALA A 85 -4.86 2.77 4.99
CA ALA A 85 -6.04 2.56 4.15
C ALA A 85 -5.77 1.62 2.96
N TRP A 86 -4.54 1.59 2.44
CA TRP A 86 -4.12 0.65 1.41
C TRP A 86 -4.19 -0.79 1.89
N LEU A 87 -3.72 -1.05 3.13
CA LEU A 87 -3.73 -2.38 3.73
C LEU A 87 -5.11 -2.79 4.24
N ASN A 88 -5.84 -1.84 4.82
CA ASN A 88 -7.19 -2.07 5.35
C ASN A 88 -8.14 -0.93 4.91
N PRO A 89 -8.76 -1.06 3.74
CA PRO A 89 -9.69 -0.05 3.24
C PRO A 89 -11.00 0.04 4.03
N PHE A 90 -11.26 -0.89 4.95
CA PHE A 90 -12.46 -0.88 5.80
C PHE A 90 -12.27 -0.09 7.10
N ASN A 91 -11.04 0.35 7.41
CA ASN A 91 -10.79 1.13 8.61
C ASN A 91 -11.32 2.57 8.47
N PRO A 92 -12.36 2.97 9.24
CA PRO A 92 -12.93 4.30 9.17
C PRO A 92 -11.99 5.38 9.70
N ASP A 93 -11.14 5.05 10.70
CA ASP A 93 -10.26 6.02 11.36
C ASP A 93 -9.19 6.55 10.39
N ALA A 94 -8.59 5.66 9.58
CA ALA A 94 -7.61 6.08 8.59
C ALA A 94 -8.22 7.05 7.55
N ARG A 95 -9.46 6.77 7.11
CA ARG A 95 -10.19 7.63 6.17
C ARG A 95 -10.61 8.95 6.82
N GLY A 96 -11.10 8.91 8.05
CA GLY A 96 -11.49 10.10 8.81
C GLY A 96 -10.30 11.04 9.02
N ASN A 97 -9.15 10.50 9.42
CA ASN A 97 -7.92 11.27 9.60
C ASN A 97 -7.42 11.88 8.28
N LEU A 98 -7.51 11.14 7.16
CA LEU A 98 -7.16 11.66 5.84
C LEU A 98 -8.10 12.80 5.40
N LEU A 99 -9.41 12.64 5.62
CA LEU A 99 -10.38 13.69 5.31
C LEU A 99 -10.07 14.96 6.11
N TYR A 100 -9.93 14.83 7.43
CA TYR A 100 -9.56 15.94 8.32
C TYR A 100 -8.26 16.62 7.89
N ALA A 101 -7.22 15.83 7.56
CA ALA A 101 -5.93 16.37 7.13
C ALA A 101 -6.04 17.15 5.81
N ARG A 102 -6.79 16.63 4.83
CA ARG A 102 -7.02 17.31 3.55
C ARG A 102 -7.75 18.63 3.72
N GLU A 103 -8.79 18.65 4.54
CA GLU A 103 -9.54 19.88 4.86
C GLU A 103 -8.64 20.91 5.56
N THR A 104 -7.85 20.46 6.56
CA THR A 104 -6.95 21.35 7.33
C THR A 104 -5.84 21.94 6.46
N LEU A 105 -5.26 21.15 5.56
CA LEU A 105 -4.17 21.57 4.67
C LEU A 105 -4.67 22.17 3.35
N GLN A 106 -5.98 22.17 3.10
CA GLN A 106 -6.61 22.60 1.86
C GLN A 106 -6.06 21.88 0.62
N VAL A 107 -5.84 20.58 0.75
CA VAL A 107 -5.27 19.73 -0.30
C VAL A 107 -6.36 18.85 -0.89
N ASN A 108 -6.56 18.93 -2.20
CA ASN A 108 -7.51 18.08 -2.90
C ASN A 108 -6.98 16.64 -3.09
N PRO A 109 -7.84 15.63 -3.02
CA PRO A 109 -7.45 14.27 -3.40
C PRO A 109 -7.10 14.20 -4.90
N LEU A 110 -6.24 13.24 -5.26
CA LEU A 110 -5.97 12.96 -6.66
C LEU A 110 -7.18 12.27 -7.30
N ASP A 111 -7.51 12.66 -8.52
CA ASP A 111 -8.54 11.99 -9.32
C ASP A 111 -8.10 10.57 -9.65
N LEU A 112 -8.85 9.60 -9.17
CA LEU A 112 -8.63 8.19 -9.44
C LEU A 112 -9.45 7.77 -10.66
N THR A 113 -8.82 7.00 -11.55
CA THR A 113 -9.54 6.33 -12.62
C THR A 113 -10.55 5.32 -12.03
N TRP A 114 -11.56 4.91 -12.79
CA TRP A 114 -12.54 3.94 -12.30
C TRP A 114 -11.92 2.59 -11.86
N CYS A 115 -10.84 2.14 -12.53
CA CYS A 115 -10.07 0.96 -12.13
C CYS A 115 -9.41 1.15 -10.77
N GLU A 116 -8.82 2.31 -10.54
CA GLU A 116 -8.17 2.67 -9.28
C GLU A 116 -9.21 2.80 -8.16
N GLN A 117 -10.36 3.39 -8.45
CA GLN A 117 -11.46 3.48 -7.49
C GLN A 117 -11.98 2.11 -7.11
N ALA A 118 -12.24 1.23 -8.07
CA ALA A 118 -12.65 -0.16 -7.80
C ALA A 118 -11.60 -0.91 -6.97
N SER A 119 -10.31 -0.63 -7.18
CA SER A 119 -9.21 -1.25 -6.41
C SER A 119 -9.21 -0.90 -4.92
N THR A 120 -9.90 0.18 -4.50
CA THR A 120 -10.01 0.59 -3.10
C THR A 120 -11.09 -0.15 -2.31
N TRP A 121 -11.96 -0.94 -2.97
CA TRP A 121 -13.07 -1.64 -2.31
C TRP A 121 -12.61 -2.81 -1.45
N LEU A 122 -11.46 -3.41 -1.79
CA LEU A 122 -10.88 -4.51 -1.04
C LEU A 122 -9.38 -4.26 -0.82
N PRO A 123 -8.77 -4.89 0.21
CA PRO A 123 -7.32 -4.90 0.36
C PRO A 123 -6.61 -5.35 -0.93
N ALA A 124 -5.50 -4.70 -1.26
CA ALA A 124 -4.80 -4.93 -2.54
C ALA A 124 -4.47 -6.42 -2.80
N GLY A 125 -4.07 -7.16 -1.77
CA GLY A 125 -3.79 -8.59 -1.87
C GLY A 125 -5.00 -9.44 -2.21
N CYS A 126 -6.22 -9.03 -1.83
CA CYS A 126 -7.45 -9.78 -2.14
C CYS A 126 -7.71 -9.85 -3.64
N TRP A 127 -7.46 -8.77 -4.37
CA TRP A 127 -7.65 -8.75 -5.82
C TRP A 127 -6.77 -9.77 -6.54
N THR A 128 -5.50 -9.91 -6.12
CA THR A 128 -4.57 -10.90 -6.68
C THR A 128 -5.07 -12.33 -6.43
N TRP A 129 -5.55 -12.61 -5.20
CA TRP A 129 -6.10 -13.93 -4.86
C TRP A 129 -7.40 -14.23 -5.61
N ILE A 130 -8.30 -13.25 -5.77
CA ILE A 130 -9.54 -13.40 -6.53
C ILE A 130 -9.20 -13.70 -7.99
N THR A 131 -8.30 -12.95 -8.62
CA THR A 131 -7.91 -13.16 -10.02
C THR A 131 -7.24 -14.51 -10.20
N GLY A 132 -6.23 -14.85 -9.40
CA GLY A 132 -5.52 -16.11 -9.50
C GLY A 132 -6.43 -17.31 -9.19
N GLY A 133 -7.18 -17.23 -8.10
CA GLY A 133 -8.08 -18.31 -7.68
C GLY A 133 -9.20 -18.58 -8.67
N SER A 134 -9.84 -17.53 -9.21
CA SER A 134 -10.90 -17.68 -10.20
C SER A 134 -10.40 -18.24 -11.53
N LEU A 135 -9.20 -17.82 -11.98
CA LEU A 135 -8.56 -18.36 -13.17
C LEU A 135 -8.28 -19.86 -13.02
N TRP A 136 -7.60 -20.24 -11.93
CA TRP A 136 -7.27 -21.65 -11.68
C TRP A 136 -8.52 -22.51 -11.49
N LEU A 137 -9.57 -21.98 -10.84
CA LEU A 137 -10.85 -22.67 -10.70
C LEU A 137 -11.49 -22.89 -12.05
N ALA A 138 -11.53 -21.89 -12.92
CA ALA A 138 -12.09 -22.03 -14.27
C ALA A 138 -11.33 -23.09 -15.08
N VAL A 139 -9.99 -23.05 -15.07
CA VAL A 139 -9.14 -24.02 -15.74
C VAL A 139 -9.39 -25.43 -15.19
N ALA A 140 -9.42 -25.60 -13.87
CA ALA A 140 -9.65 -26.88 -13.23
C ALA A 140 -11.03 -27.49 -13.61
N LEU A 141 -12.09 -26.69 -13.58
CA LEU A 141 -13.45 -27.12 -13.92
C LEU A 141 -13.58 -27.56 -15.40
N VAL A 142 -12.76 -26.99 -16.29
CA VAL A 142 -12.75 -27.35 -17.71
C VAL A 142 -11.90 -28.59 -17.98
N THR A 143 -10.74 -28.74 -17.34
CA THR A 143 -9.71 -29.74 -17.64
C THR A 143 -9.85 -31.02 -16.82
N LEU A 144 -10.12 -30.93 -15.50
CA LEU A 144 -10.15 -32.08 -14.60
C LEU A 144 -11.18 -33.15 -14.99
N PRO A 145 -12.43 -32.83 -15.43
CA PRO A 145 -13.39 -33.85 -15.86
C PRO A 145 -12.87 -34.69 -17.02
N GLY A 146 -12.12 -34.07 -17.95
CA GLY A 146 -11.49 -34.81 -19.06
C GLY A 146 -10.36 -35.72 -18.60
N PHE A 147 -9.52 -35.24 -17.68
CA PHE A 147 -8.40 -35.99 -17.12
C PHE A 147 -8.87 -37.23 -16.32
N PHE A 148 -9.89 -37.04 -15.47
CA PHE A 148 -10.45 -38.14 -14.67
C PHE A 148 -11.54 -38.96 -15.41
N ARG A 149 -11.75 -38.72 -16.71
CA ARG A 149 -12.79 -39.35 -17.51
C ARG A 149 -14.21 -39.28 -16.91
N VAL A 150 -14.46 -38.24 -16.10
CA VAL A 150 -15.78 -37.99 -15.51
C VAL A 150 -16.67 -37.31 -16.55
N ARG A 151 -17.93 -37.73 -16.65
CA ARG A 151 -18.90 -37.14 -17.59
C ARG A 151 -19.13 -35.66 -17.20
N LYS A 152 -18.87 -34.76 -18.16
CA LYS A 152 -19.14 -33.31 -17.97
C LYS A 152 -20.65 -33.11 -17.80
N ARG A 153 -21.05 -32.52 -16.68
CA ARG A 153 -22.44 -32.12 -16.41
C ARG A 153 -22.59 -30.62 -16.62
N ALA A 154 -23.78 -30.12 -16.89
CA ALA A 154 -24.06 -28.71 -17.14
C ALA A 154 -23.52 -27.78 -16.01
N TRP A 155 -23.60 -28.21 -14.74
CA TRP A 155 -23.11 -27.43 -13.60
C TRP A 155 -21.60 -27.15 -13.63
N HIS A 156 -20.77 -28.04 -14.19
CA HIS A 156 -19.33 -27.77 -14.36
C HIS A 156 -19.11 -26.60 -15.31
N GLN A 157 -19.90 -26.55 -16.41
CA GLN A 157 -19.81 -25.48 -17.40
C GLN A 157 -20.30 -24.16 -16.84
N THR A 158 -21.40 -24.16 -16.07
CA THR A 158 -21.90 -22.93 -15.43
C THR A 158 -20.94 -22.39 -14.39
N LEU A 159 -20.35 -23.25 -13.53
CA LEU A 159 -19.35 -22.82 -12.56
C LEU A 159 -18.05 -22.34 -13.24
N ALA A 160 -17.63 -23.00 -14.32
CA ALA A 160 -16.46 -22.54 -15.09
C ALA A 160 -16.73 -21.17 -15.73
N ALA A 161 -17.92 -20.94 -16.28
CA ALA A 161 -18.32 -19.66 -16.83
C ALA A 161 -18.38 -18.56 -15.74
N LEU A 162 -18.92 -18.87 -14.55
CA LEU A 162 -18.92 -17.95 -13.41
C LEU A 162 -17.50 -17.62 -12.95
N ALA A 163 -16.63 -18.61 -12.81
CA ALA A 163 -15.24 -18.39 -12.43
C ALA A 163 -14.49 -17.54 -13.48
N ALA A 164 -14.72 -17.78 -14.77
CA ALA A 164 -14.18 -16.96 -15.85
C ALA A 164 -14.73 -15.51 -15.80
N GLY A 165 -16.01 -15.34 -15.50
CA GLY A 165 -16.64 -14.03 -15.31
C GLY A 165 -16.00 -13.25 -14.14
N ILE A 166 -15.81 -13.91 -12.98
CA ILE A 166 -15.13 -13.32 -11.81
C ILE A 166 -13.68 -12.94 -12.17
N PHE A 167 -12.97 -13.80 -12.90
CA PHE A 167 -11.62 -13.52 -13.39
C PHE A 167 -11.60 -12.22 -14.21
N LEU A 168 -12.47 -12.12 -15.22
CA LEU A 168 -12.52 -10.93 -16.08
C LEU A 168 -12.88 -9.66 -15.31
N LEU A 169 -13.85 -9.74 -14.39
CA LEU A 169 -14.27 -8.61 -13.56
C LEU A 169 -13.19 -8.18 -12.54
N SER A 170 -12.27 -9.07 -12.17
CA SER A 170 -11.17 -8.76 -11.24
C SER A 170 -9.95 -8.11 -11.91
N LEU A 171 -9.85 -8.14 -13.25
CA LEU A 171 -8.71 -7.55 -13.97
C LEU A 171 -8.62 -6.02 -13.82
N PRO A 172 -9.72 -5.23 -13.99
CA PRO A 172 -9.65 -3.79 -13.83
C PRO A 172 -9.21 -3.33 -12.44
N PRO A 173 -9.75 -3.86 -11.32
CA PRO A 173 -9.24 -3.53 -9.99
C PRO A 173 -7.76 -3.90 -9.79
N ASN A 174 -7.29 -5.03 -10.32
CA ASN A 174 -5.85 -5.38 -10.27
C ASN A 174 -4.99 -4.36 -11.00
N LEU A 175 -5.41 -3.92 -12.20
CA LEU A 175 -4.75 -2.84 -12.92
C LEU A 175 -4.75 -1.56 -12.08
N GLY A 176 -5.86 -1.24 -11.42
CA GLY A 176 -5.99 -0.11 -10.50
C GLY A 176 -5.02 -0.19 -9.31
N VAL A 177 -4.84 -1.37 -8.70
CA VAL A 177 -3.81 -1.58 -7.66
C VAL A 177 -2.43 -1.25 -8.22
N PHE A 178 -2.10 -1.76 -9.40
CA PHE A 178 -0.79 -1.55 -10.02
C PHE A 178 -0.54 -0.06 -10.33
N THR A 179 -1.48 0.64 -10.94
CA THR A 179 -1.32 2.07 -11.30
C THR A 179 -1.24 2.96 -10.05
N ARG A 180 -1.97 2.65 -8.98
CA ARG A 180 -1.91 3.37 -7.70
C ARG A 180 -0.54 3.26 -7.00
N THR A 181 0.30 2.26 -7.30
CA THR A 181 1.67 2.19 -6.76
C THR A 181 2.54 3.37 -7.18
N GLY A 182 2.15 4.07 -8.25
CA GLY A 182 2.80 5.29 -8.72
C GLY A 182 2.36 6.56 -7.98
N ILE A 183 1.37 6.50 -7.11
CA ILE A 183 0.89 7.66 -6.35
C ILE A 183 1.81 7.90 -5.15
N ALA A 184 2.17 9.16 -4.94
CA ALA A 184 2.98 9.60 -3.82
C ALA A 184 2.43 10.91 -3.25
N ILE A 185 2.85 11.26 -2.05
CA ILE A 185 2.47 12.48 -1.33
C ILE A 185 3.72 13.30 -1.05
N VAL A 186 3.60 14.61 -1.19
CA VAL A 186 4.63 15.57 -0.82
C VAL A 186 4.78 15.59 0.70
N THR A 187 5.99 15.35 1.19
CA THR A 187 6.27 15.31 2.63
C THR A 187 7.07 16.50 3.12
N GLU A 188 7.82 17.19 2.25
CA GLU A 188 8.64 18.33 2.59
C GLU A 188 7.97 19.65 2.23
N LYS A 189 8.17 20.65 3.09
CA LYS A 189 7.76 22.04 2.83
C LYS A 189 8.58 22.63 1.69
N ASN A 190 7.99 23.56 0.94
CA ASN A 190 8.63 24.28 -0.17
C ASN A 190 9.16 23.34 -1.28
N THR A 191 8.43 22.27 -1.56
CA THR A 191 8.75 21.36 -2.67
C THR A 191 8.51 22.09 -4.00
N SER A 192 9.57 22.23 -4.80
CA SER A 192 9.51 22.89 -6.10
C SER A 192 9.23 21.89 -7.22
N LEU A 193 8.28 22.22 -8.08
CA LEU A 193 8.07 21.53 -9.35
C LEU A 193 9.01 22.15 -10.40
N ARG A 194 9.92 21.37 -10.95
CA ARG A 194 11.01 21.84 -11.83
C ARG A 194 10.80 21.42 -13.27
N LEU A 195 11.33 22.23 -14.19
CA LEU A 195 11.25 21.93 -15.64
C LEU A 195 12.18 20.79 -16.04
N THR A 196 13.35 20.68 -15.42
CA THR A 196 14.38 19.64 -15.69
C THR A 196 14.85 18.97 -14.39
N PRO A 197 15.39 17.73 -14.45
CA PRO A 197 15.84 16.99 -13.27
C PRO A 197 17.23 17.46 -12.79
N THR A 198 17.35 18.74 -12.47
CA THR A 198 18.57 19.36 -11.93
C THR A 198 18.24 20.33 -10.81
N THR A 199 19.21 20.57 -9.94
CA THR A 199 19.05 21.51 -8.81
C THR A 199 18.93 22.96 -9.26
N SER A 200 19.55 23.33 -10.38
CA SER A 200 19.55 24.68 -10.96
C SER A 200 18.41 24.93 -11.94
N ALA A 201 17.50 23.96 -12.12
CA ALA A 201 16.39 24.08 -13.06
C ALA A 201 15.39 25.15 -12.62
N GLU A 202 14.79 25.80 -13.62
CA GLU A 202 13.69 26.72 -13.44
C GLU A 202 12.50 26.03 -12.73
N THR A 203 11.90 26.73 -11.78
CA THR A 203 10.74 26.28 -11.03
C THR A 203 9.48 26.65 -11.79
N VAL A 204 8.68 25.62 -12.15
CA VAL A 204 7.40 25.78 -12.85
C VAL A 204 6.26 26.02 -11.85
N GLY A 205 6.40 25.54 -10.63
CA GLY A 205 5.41 25.68 -9.58
C GLY A 205 5.94 25.23 -8.23
N SER A 206 5.14 25.44 -7.18
CA SER A 206 5.39 24.93 -5.83
C SER A 206 4.30 23.95 -5.43
N LEU A 207 4.68 22.91 -4.72
CA LEU A 207 3.77 21.88 -4.21
C LEU A 207 3.61 22.03 -2.69
N SER A 208 2.37 21.90 -2.24
CA SER A 208 2.04 21.94 -0.82
C SER A 208 2.32 20.60 -0.14
N VAL A 209 2.64 20.63 1.16
CA VAL A 209 2.75 19.41 1.97
C VAL A 209 1.40 18.70 1.98
N GLY A 210 1.42 17.38 1.78
CA GLY A 210 0.20 16.58 1.69
C GLY A 210 -0.38 16.49 0.26
N GLU A 211 0.12 17.28 -0.68
CA GLU A 211 -0.36 17.25 -2.06
C GLU A 211 -0.05 15.89 -2.72
N PRO A 212 -1.06 15.20 -3.27
CA PRO A 212 -0.85 13.95 -3.95
C PRO A 212 -0.34 14.19 -5.38
N LEU A 213 0.52 13.30 -5.84
CA LEU A 213 1.08 13.34 -7.18
C LEU A 213 1.21 11.93 -7.76
N ARG A 214 1.26 11.85 -9.07
CA ARG A 214 1.45 10.60 -9.81
C ARG A 214 2.81 10.58 -10.48
N ARG A 215 3.65 9.59 -10.14
CA ARG A 215 4.93 9.37 -10.79
C ARG A 215 4.72 8.81 -12.18
N LEU A 216 5.26 9.47 -13.18
CA LEU A 216 5.27 9.03 -14.58
C LEU A 216 6.62 8.39 -14.95
N ARG A 217 7.74 9.02 -14.55
CA ARG A 217 9.10 8.55 -14.86
C ARG A 217 10.04 8.80 -13.69
N ALA A 218 11.20 8.13 -13.71
CA ALA A 218 12.28 8.35 -12.75
C ALA A 218 13.58 8.60 -13.50
N ARG A 219 14.38 9.60 -13.07
CA ARG A 219 15.70 9.89 -13.62
C ARG A 219 16.63 10.41 -12.53
N GLY A 220 17.70 9.67 -12.23
CA GLY A 220 18.61 10.04 -11.13
C GLY A 220 17.85 10.22 -9.82
N ASP A 221 18.05 11.33 -9.14
CA ASP A 221 17.40 11.67 -7.87
C ASP A 221 16.05 12.39 -8.00
N TYR A 222 15.45 12.35 -9.19
CA TYR A 222 14.20 13.03 -9.49
C TYR A 222 13.13 12.07 -10.03
N TYR A 223 11.87 12.44 -9.74
CA TYR A 223 10.68 11.85 -10.36
C TYR A 223 10.01 12.89 -11.26
N PHE A 224 9.66 12.49 -12.49
CA PHE A 224 8.75 13.25 -13.33
C PHE A 224 7.34 12.88 -12.92
N VAL A 225 6.58 13.88 -12.48
CA VAL A 225 5.29 13.69 -11.84
C VAL A 225 4.20 14.49 -12.55
N HIS A 226 2.98 13.97 -12.43
CA HIS A 226 1.74 14.67 -12.75
C HIS A 226 1.07 15.11 -11.46
N THR A 227 0.72 16.39 -11.37
CA THR A 227 0.03 17.02 -10.24
C THR A 227 -1.17 17.80 -10.75
N GLN A 228 -2.01 18.32 -9.87
CA GLN A 228 -3.11 19.20 -10.26
C GLN A 228 -2.62 20.51 -10.89
N SER A 229 -1.45 20.99 -10.50
CA SER A 229 -0.83 22.21 -11.03
C SER A 229 -0.05 22.00 -12.33
N GLY A 230 0.07 20.76 -12.81
CA GLY A 230 0.77 20.43 -14.06
C GLY A 230 1.81 19.32 -13.91
N ASN A 231 2.69 19.22 -14.89
CA ASN A 231 3.75 18.21 -14.95
C ASN A 231 5.12 18.84 -14.66
N GLY A 232 5.97 18.11 -13.95
CA GLY A 232 7.35 18.57 -13.69
C GLY A 232 8.17 17.56 -12.92
N TRP A 233 9.40 17.95 -12.57
CA TRP A 233 10.35 17.14 -11.83
C TRP A 233 10.37 17.52 -10.36
N VAL A 234 10.33 16.52 -9.48
CA VAL A 234 10.38 16.66 -8.02
C VAL A 234 11.49 15.77 -7.46
N GLY A 235 12.19 16.22 -6.44
CA GLY A 235 13.23 15.43 -5.76
C GLY A 235 12.65 14.18 -5.09
N ARG A 236 13.35 13.05 -5.20
CA ARG A 236 12.91 11.77 -4.60
C ARG A 236 12.70 11.83 -3.10
N ARG A 237 13.50 12.62 -2.39
CA ARG A 237 13.43 12.75 -0.93
C ARG A 237 12.21 13.52 -0.45
N GLN A 238 11.65 14.36 -1.32
CA GLN A 238 10.55 15.27 -1.00
C GLN A 238 9.17 14.58 -1.06
N VAL A 239 9.13 13.33 -1.55
CA VAL A 239 7.87 12.60 -1.75
C VAL A 239 7.96 11.17 -1.24
N LYS A 240 6.86 10.64 -0.73
CA LYS A 240 6.74 9.24 -0.30
C LYS A 240 5.53 8.58 -0.94
N PHE A 241 5.72 7.30 -1.32
CA PHE A 241 4.66 6.52 -1.98
C PHE A 241 3.64 5.99 -0.98
N ILE A 242 2.38 5.96 -1.41
CA ILE A 242 1.26 5.42 -0.62
C ILE A 242 1.25 3.89 -0.55
N CYS A 243 1.96 3.20 -1.46
CA CYS A 243 2.12 1.76 -1.40
C CYS A 243 3.17 1.42 -0.32
N PRO A 244 2.81 0.69 0.76
CA PRO A 244 3.78 0.24 1.74
C PRO A 244 4.75 -0.75 1.11
N LYS A 245 6.02 -0.64 1.46
CA LYS A 245 7.09 -1.55 1.01
C LYS A 245 7.36 -2.60 2.06
#